data_e7ff8d171d900dfad4114d9108b9017b
#
_entry.id   e7ff8d171d900dfad4114d9108b9017b
#
_cell.length_a   1.000
_cell.length_b   1.000
_cell.length_c   1.000
_cell.angle_alpha   90.00
_cell.angle_beta   90.00
_cell.angle_gamma   90.00
#
_symmetry.space_group_name_H-M   'P 1'
#
loop_
_entity.id
_entity.type
_entity.pdbx_description
1 polymer ?
#
loop_
_entity_poly.entity_id
_entity_poly.type
_entity_poly.pdbx_seq_one_letter_code
_entity_poly.pdbx_strand_id
1 'polypeptide(L)'
;MKKTNIVILVVFMFIIILAYYFVETDESINQTRTIKKDGFCVLHNDEYTTTQDIPCDKLKDDTLRMLPSGYTFVDYVYKIQNVALSTFHRDVTSSKHIYKTNHPVYTLILYKSGGELLSVCPGSDKSYPFVWSRIVNISGEPGTAFIFDCDLLHAGCTNQCRKRDVIQYKICHIDDLDKIPHLHGVRTQKTDVCKITTKGKILRKLSYLYEFPINYLLYPLMIKRENTDSIIGKIQSYIPITYYNNV
;
A
#
# COMPACT_ATOMS: atom_id res chain seq x y z
N MET A 1 7.89 30.81 -32.50
CA MET A 1 6.64 30.42 -31.76
C MET A 1 6.35 31.50 -30.74
N LYS A 2 5.14 32.06 -30.68
CA LYS A 2 4.81 33.08 -29.69
C LYS A 2 4.89 32.46 -28.31
N LYS A 3 5.36 33.20 -27.30
CA LYS A 3 5.47 32.73 -25.88
C LYS A 3 4.15 32.06 -25.38
N THR A 4 3.01 32.62 -25.79
CA THR A 4 1.67 32.09 -25.47
C THR A 4 1.48 30.66 -25.98
N ASN A 5 1.95 30.33 -27.19
CA ASN A 5 1.81 28.98 -27.77
C ASN A 5 2.67 27.95 -27.02
N ILE A 6 3.83 28.36 -26.48
CA ILE A 6 4.68 27.48 -25.66
C ILE A 6 3.98 27.18 -24.34
N VAL A 7 3.40 28.17 -23.69
CA VAL A 7 2.66 27.97 -22.43
C VAL A 7 1.47 27.03 -22.63
N ILE A 8 0.69 27.25 -23.70
CA ILE A 8 -0.46 26.36 -24.03
C ILE A 8 0.02 24.93 -24.26
N LEU A 9 1.11 24.73 -25.01
CA LEU A 9 1.66 23.40 -25.28
C LEU A 9 2.11 22.71 -23.97
N VAL A 10 2.80 23.42 -23.08
CA VAL A 10 3.27 22.89 -21.80
C VAL A 10 2.09 22.50 -20.91
N VAL A 11 1.07 23.35 -20.81
CA VAL A 11 -0.16 23.05 -20.04
C VAL A 11 -0.88 21.84 -20.62
N PHE A 12 -0.99 21.77 -21.95
CA PHE A 12 -1.64 20.63 -22.62
C PHE A 12 -0.87 19.32 -22.40
N MET A 13 0.46 19.34 -22.55
CA MET A 13 1.31 18.18 -22.24
C MET A 13 1.19 17.76 -20.77
N PHE A 14 1.11 18.71 -19.83
CA PHE A 14 0.92 18.43 -18.42
C PHE A 14 -0.44 17.77 -18.16
N ILE A 15 -1.51 18.25 -18.80
CA ILE A 15 -2.85 17.65 -18.71
C ILE A 15 -2.84 16.22 -19.27
N ILE A 16 -2.18 15.96 -20.39
CA ILE A 16 -2.06 14.62 -20.98
C ILE A 16 -1.31 13.68 -20.02
N ILE A 17 -0.20 14.14 -19.44
CA ILE A 17 0.59 13.38 -18.48
C ILE A 17 -0.26 13.06 -17.26
N LEU A 18 -0.96 14.04 -16.70
CA LEU A 18 -1.87 13.81 -15.58
C LEU A 18 -2.97 12.79 -15.96
N ALA A 19 -3.62 12.99 -17.10
CA ALA A 19 -4.66 12.06 -17.56
C ALA A 19 -4.12 10.64 -17.72
N TYR A 20 -2.92 10.46 -18.27
CA TYR A 20 -2.28 9.16 -18.42
C TYR A 20 -2.10 8.44 -17.07
N TYR A 21 -1.65 9.14 -16.04
CA TYR A 21 -1.42 8.55 -14.72
C TYR A 21 -2.70 8.32 -13.92
N PHE A 22 -3.80 9.01 -14.27
CA PHE A 22 -5.10 8.81 -13.63
C PHE A 22 -5.92 7.65 -14.20
N VAL A 23 -5.47 7.03 -15.30
CA VAL A 23 -6.13 5.85 -15.83
C VAL A 23 -5.78 4.65 -14.95
N GLU A 24 -6.77 4.17 -14.23
CA GLU A 24 -6.72 2.90 -13.54
C GLU A 24 -6.94 1.75 -14.53
N THR A 25 -6.24 0.66 -14.35
CA THR A 25 -6.42 -0.56 -15.15
C THR A 25 -6.84 -1.70 -14.24
N ASP A 26 -7.81 -2.49 -14.71
CA ASP A 26 -8.28 -3.64 -13.96
C ASP A 26 -7.55 -4.90 -14.44
N GLU A 27 -7.06 -5.70 -13.49
CA GLU A 27 -6.37 -6.95 -13.75
C GLU A 27 -6.99 -8.07 -12.90
N SER A 28 -6.97 -9.28 -13.44
CA SER A 28 -7.27 -10.49 -12.68
C SER A 28 -6.00 -11.04 -12.03
N ILE A 29 -6.16 -11.93 -11.05
CA ILE A 29 -5.06 -12.63 -10.36
C ILE A 29 -4.20 -13.51 -11.30
N ASN A 30 -4.66 -13.78 -12.52
CA ASN A 30 -3.97 -14.64 -13.48
C ASN A 30 -2.75 -13.99 -14.15
N GLN A 31 -2.51 -12.70 -13.93
CA GLN A 31 -1.32 -12.04 -14.46
C GLN A 31 -0.09 -12.38 -13.61
N THR A 32 0.98 -12.82 -14.27
CA THR A 32 2.24 -13.15 -13.60
C THR A 32 2.94 -11.87 -13.15
N ARG A 33 2.84 -11.56 -11.88
CA ARG A 33 3.55 -10.47 -11.21
C ARG A 33 4.67 -11.03 -10.32
N THR A 34 5.78 -10.33 -10.27
CA THR A 34 6.93 -10.75 -9.46
C THR A 34 7.41 -9.64 -8.53
N ILE A 35 7.80 -10.00 -7.31
CA ILE A 35 8.35 -9.07 -6.34
C ILE A 35 9.56 -8.32 -6.93
N LYS A 36 10.43 -9.04 -7.66
CA LYS A 36 11.62 -8.45 -8.26
C LYS A 36 11.31 -7.39 -9.31
N LYS A 37 10.26 -7.56 -10.11
CA LYS A 37 9.92 -6.64 -11.21
C LYS A 37 8.89 -5.59 -10.78
N ASP A 38 7.85 -6.05 -10.11
CA ASP A 38 6.64 -5.27 -9.87
C ASP A 38 6.52 -4.76 -8.42
N GLY A 39 7.39 -5.24 -7.51
CA GLY A 39 7.34 -4.95 -6.08
C GLY A 39 6.30 -5.80 -5.33
N PHE A 40 5.56 -6.67 -6.03
CA PHE A 40 4.56 -7.55 -5.45
C PHE A 40 4.37 -8.82 -6.27
N CYS A 41 3.75 -9.83 -5.65
CA CYS A 41 3.20 -10.98 -6.32
C CYS A 41 1.85 -11.37 -5.70
N VAL A 42 1.09 -12.19 -6.42
CA VAL A 42 -0.23 -12.67 -6.00
C VAL A 42 -0.17 -14.18 -5.86
N LEU A 43 -0.66 -14.69 -4.74
CA LEU A 43 -0.88 -16.10 -4.48
C LEU A 43 -2.38 -16.35 -4.35
N HIS A 44 -2.83 -17.51 -4.76
CA HIS A 44 -4.21 -17.93 -4.55
C HIS A 44 -4.28 -19.41 -4.22
N ASN A 45 -4.99 -19.74 -3.17
CA ASN A 45 -5.31 -21.11 -2.81
C ASN A 45 -6.52 -21.14 -1.86
N ASP A 46 -7.48 -21.98 -2.13
CA ASP A 46 -8.69 -22.14 -1.31
C ASP A 46 -8.39 -22.67 0.11
N GLU A 47 -7.21 -23.28 0.31
CA GLU A 47 -6.74 -23.75 1.60
C GLU A 47 -6.09 -22.65 2.47
N TYR A 48 -5.91 -21.46 1.93
CA TYR A 48 -5.33 -20.36 2.72
C TYR A 48 -6.29 -19.88 3.79
N THR A 49 -6.00 -20.27 5.01
CA THR A 49 -6.80 -19.99 6.20
C THR A 49 -5.95 -19.40 7.32
N THR A 50 -6.63 -18.93 8.34
CA THR A 50 -5.99 -18.45 9.57
C THR A 50 -6.67 -19.06 10.77
N THR A 51 -5.88 -19.54 11.73
CA THR A 51 -6.37 -20.02 13.02
C THR A 51 -5.85 -19.10 14.11
N GLN A 52 -6.74 -18.49 14.89
CA GLN A 52 -6.37 -17.51 15.93
C GLN A 52 -5.44 -16.40 15.40
N ASP A 53 -5.74 -15.92 14.16
CA ASP A 53 -4.97 -14.91 13.47
C ASP A 53 -3.57 -15.36 12.98
N ILE A 54 -3.20 -16.61 13.16
CA ILE A 54 -1.96 -17.20 12.65
C ILE A 54 -2.21 -17.75 11.24
N PRO A 55 -1.37 -17.43 10.25
CA PRO A 55 -1.50 -17.99 8.91
C PRO A 55 -1.23 -19.50 8.95
N CYS A 56 -1.98 -20.28 8.17
CA CYS A 56 -1.72 -21.72 8.05
C CYS A 56 -0.32 -21.97 7.48
N ASP A 57 0.24 -23.16 7.76
CA ASP A 57 1.61 -23.50 7.37
C ASP A 57 1.79 -23.44 5.84
N LYS A 58 0.78 -23.88 5.08
CA LYS A 58 0.80 -23.78 3.61
C LYS A 58 0.97 -22.32 3.14
N LEU A 59 0.24 -21.37 3.73
CA LEU A 59 0.38 -19.95 3.36
C LEU A 59 1.75 -19.40 3.75
N LYS A 60 2.29 -19.80 4.92
CA LYS A 60 3.65 -19.41 5.33
C LYS A 60 4.69 -19.93 4.36
N ASP A 61 4.64 -21.22 4.04
CA ASP A 61 5.61 -21.89 3.18
C ASP A 61 5.57 -21.31 1.75
N ASP A 62 4.39 -21.13 1.19
CA ASP A 62 4.22 -20.55 -0.14
C ASP A 62 4.73 -19.11 -0.17
N THR A 63 4.46 -18.33 0.88
CA THR A 63 4.94 -16.96 1.03
C THR A 63 6.47 -16.90 1.11
N LEU A 64 7.09 -17.70 1.98
CA LEU A 64 8.54 -17.68 2.17
C LEU A 64 9.30 -18.20 0.95
N ARG A 65 8.72 -19.12 0.17
CA ARG A 65 9.30 -19.56 -1.12
C ARG A 65 9.36 -18.45 -2.17
N MET A 66 8.51 -17.44 -2.09
CA MET A 66 8.54 -16.29 -3.01
C MET A 66 9.61 -15.27 -2.66
N LEU A 67 10.21 -15.36 -1.48
CA LEU A 67 11.21 -14.44 -0.95
C LEU A 67 12.61 -15.07 -0.97
N PRO A 68 13.67 -14.27 -0.95
CA PRO A 68 15.02 -14.78 -0.70
C PRO A 68 15.11 -15.52 0.65
N SER A 69 16.18 -16.29 0.86
CA SER A 69 16.44 -16.93 2.15
C SER A 69 16.63 -15.89 3.27
N GLY A 70 16.38 -16.29 4.51
CA GLY A 70 16.59 -15.44 5.69
C GLY A 70 15.38 -14.60 6.11
N TYR A 71 14.26 -14.68 5.39
CA TYR A 71 13.03 -14.00 5.79
C TYR A 71 12.18 -14.83 6.75
N THR A 72 11.52 -14.15 7.69
CA THR A 72 10.61 -14.76 8.67
C THR A 72 9.41 -13.85 8.94
N PHE A 73 8.32 -14.44 9.40
CA PHE A 73 7.17 -13.68 9.86
C PHE A 73 7.51 -12.98 11.18
N VAL A 74 7.09 -11.72 11.27
CA VAL A 74 7.16 -10.92 12.51
C VAL A 74 5.92 -11.18 13.33
N ASP A 75 6.00 -11.11 14.65
CA ASP A 75 4.85 -11.23 15.56
C ASP A 75 3.96 -9.97 15.49
N TYR A 76 3.43 -9.71 14.30
CA TYR A 76 2.56 -8.57 14.03
C TYR A 76 1.40 -8.97 13.12
N VAL A 77 0.20 -8.66 13.57
CA VAL A 77 -1.05 -8.92 12.83
C VAL A 77 -1.88 -7.65 12.75
N TYR A 78 -2.37 -7.33 11.57
CA TYR A 78 -3.31 -6.24 11.38
C TYR A 78 -4.58 -6.72 10.69
N LYS A 79 -5.71 -6.59 11.37
CA LYS A 79 -7.04 -6.99 10.87
C LYS A 79 -7.80 -5.78 10.38
N ILE A 80 -8.36 -5.87 9.16
CA ILE A 80 -9.16 -4.80 8.56
C ILE A 80 -10.53 -5.37 8.23
N GLN A 81 -11.56 -4.83 8.86
CA GLN A 81 -12.93 -5.29 8.71
C GLN A 81 -13.87 -4.15 8.29
N ASN A 82 -14.68 -4.40 7.25
CA ASN A 82 -15.72 -3.49 6.77
C ASN A 82 -15.23 -2.11 6.29
N VAL A 83 -13.92 -1.90 6.10
CA VAL A 83 -13.41 -0.64 5.54
C VAL A 83 -13.69 -0.59 4.04
N ALA A 84 -14.55 0.33 3.62
CA ALA A 84 -15.04 0.41 2.25
C ALA A 84 -14.05 1.02 1.25
N LEU A 85 -13.17 1.88 1.74
CA LEU A 85 -12.25 2.63 0.89
C LEU A 85 -10.99 2.95 1.68
N SER A 86 -9.83 2.71 1.09
CA SER A 86 -8.57 3.24 1.61
C SER A 86 -7.93 4.20 0.61
N THR A 87 -7.10 5.08 1.09
CA THR A 87 -6.31 5.99 0.27
C THR A 87 -4.97 5.34 -0.05
N PHE A 88 -4.27 5.83 -1.07
CA PHE A 88 -2.96 5.34 -1.44
C PHE A 88 -1.93 5.69 -0.37
N HIS A 89 -1.11 4.72 -0.01
CA HIS A 89 -0.05 4.84 1.00
C HIS A 89 1.05 3.80 0.79
N ARG A 90 2.15 4.03 1.44
CA ARG A 90 3.22 3.06 1.68
C ARG A 90 3.16 2.62 3.13
N ASP A 91 3.60 1.43 3.44
CA ASP A 91 3.62 0.92 4.82
C ASP A 91 4.80 1.53 5.60
N VAL A 92 4.73 2.85 5.83
CA VAL A 92 5.82 3.65 6.44
C VAL A 92 6.32 3.12 7.78
N THR A 93 5.49 2.39 8.53
CA THR A 93 5.88 1.75 9.80
C THR A 93 6.87 0.60 9.63
N SER A 94 7.11 0.17 8.40
CA SER A 94 8.03 -0.91 8.05
C SER A 94 8.92 -0.56 6.84
N SER A 95 8.93 0.72 6.44
CA SER A 95 9.75 1.20 5.32
C SER A 95 11.25 1.05 5.62
N LYS A 96 11.99 0.42 4.71
CA LYS A 96 13.45 0.34 4.79
C LYS A 96 14.13 1.70 4.76
N HIS A 97 13.51 2.69 4.10
CA HIS A 97 14.04 4.04 4.01
C HIS A 97 13.95 4.81 5.33
N ILE A 98 12.97 4.46 6.15
CA ILE A 98 12.74 5.08 7.47
C ILE A 98 13.51 4.34 8.55
N TYR A 99 13.40 3.01 8.62
CA TYR A 99 13.99 2.19 9.68
C TYR A 99 15.42 1.71 9.36
N LYS A 100 15.93 2.04 8.15
CA LYS A 100 17.30 1.71 7.71
C LYS A 100 17.60 0.21 7.80
N THR A 101 16.60 -0.61 7.48
CA THR A 101 16.80 -2.05 7.33
C THR A 101 17.74 -2.33 6.15
N ASN A 102 18.57 -3.39 6.25
CA ASN A 102 19.46 -3.79 5.17
C ASN A 102 18.68 -4.42 4.01
N HIS A 103 17.57 -5.08 4.36
CA HIS A 103 16.69 -5.78 3.42
C HIS A 103 15.31 -5.14 3.38
N PRO A 104 14.56 -5.28 2.29
CA PRO A 104 13.16 -4.87 2.24
C PRO A 104 12.33 -5.59 3.31
N VAL A 105 11.35 -4.91 3.87
CA VAL A 105 10.31 -5.54 4.69
C VAL A 105 9.09 -5.76 3.81
N TYR A 106 8.46 -6.92 3.93
CA TYR A 106 7.30 -7.26 3.12
C TYR A 106 6.02 -7.30 3.95
N THR A 107 4.92 -7.00 3.29
CA THR A 107 3.56 -7.21 3.81
C THR A 107 2.95 -8.39 3.07
N LEU A 108 2.39 -9.34 3.82
CA LEU A 108 1.45 -10.33 3.30
C LEU A 108 0.05 -9.90 3.69
N ILE A 109 -0.84 -9.77 2.71
CA ILE A 109 -2.28 -9.53 2.94
C ILE A 109 -3.05 -10.75 2.45
N LEU A 110 -3.85 -11.37 3.32
CA LEU A 110 -4.80 -12.43 2.96
C LEU A 110 -6.21 -11.86 2.95
N TYR A 111 -6.91 -12.05 1.83
CA TYR A 111 -8.31 -11.69 1.66
C TYR A 111 -9.21 -12.90 1.93
N LYS A 112 -10.08 -12.77 2.93
CA LYS A 112 -11.11 -13.76 3.27
C LYS A 112 -12.43 -13.54 2.51
N SER A 113 -12.48 -12.49 1.70
CA SER A 113 -13.62 -12.14 0.84
C SER A 113 -13.13 -11.86 -0.57
N GLY A 114 -13.92 -12.24 -1.58
CA GLY A 114 -13.61 -11.97 -2.98
C GLY A 114 -14.10 -10.62 -3.48
N GLY A 115 -13.78 -10.30 -4.73
CA GLY A 115 -14.16 -9.09 -5.46
C GLY A 115 -12.95 -8.21 -5.78
N GLU A 116 -13.13 -6.90 -5.80
CA GLU A 116 -12.03 -5.93 -5.93
C GLU A 116 -11.22 -5.92 -4.62
N LEU A 117 -9.95 -6.28 -4.68
CA LEU A 117 -9.12 -6.55 -3.51
C LEU A 117 -8.14 -5.40 -3.23
N LEU A 118 -7.15 -5.20 -4.11
CA LEU A 118 -6.05 -4.30 -3.90
C LEU A 118 -5.75 -3.47 -5.13
N SER A 119 -5.55 -2.16 -4.94
CA SER A 119 -4.96 -1.28 -5.96
C SER A 119 -3.48 -1.11 -5.65
N VAL A 120 -2.64 -1.30 -6.65
CA VAL A 120 -1.18 -1.20 -6.53
C VAL A 120 -0.60 -0.33 -7.61
N CYS A 121 0.57 0.25 -7.35
CA CYS A 121 1.39 0.95 -8.35
C CYS A 121 2.65 0.13 -8.61
N PRO A 122 2.68 -0.78 -9.62
CA PRO A 122 3.79 -1.71 -9.85
C PRO A 122 5.13 -0.99 -9.98
N GLY A 123 6.16 -1.47 -9.25
CA GLY A 123 7.51 -0.92 -9.28
C GLY A 123 7.71 0.41 -8.53
N SER A 124 6.68 0.91 -7.83
CA SER A 124 6.79 2.16 -7.07
C SER A 124 7.70 2.07 -5.84
N ASP A 125 7.99 0.86 -5.36
CA ASP A 125 9.02 0.57 -4.37
C ASP A 125 10.41 0.96 -4.82
N LYS A 126 10.72 0.77 -6.11
CA LYS A 126 12.03 1.09 -6.72
C LYS A 126 12.20 2.55 -7.09
N SER A 127 11.11 3.22 -7.40
CA SER A 127 11.12 4.63 -7.75
C SER A 127 10.96 5.55 -6.54
N TYR A 128 10.96 5.00 -5.32
CA TYR A 128 10.82 5.75 -4.08
C TYR A 128 11.73 7.00 -4.04
N PRO A 129 11.23 8.15 -3.63
CA PRO A 129 9.87 8.45 -3.16
C PRO A 129 8.84 8.72 -4.26
N PHE A 130 9.19 8.63 -5.53
CA PHE A 130 8.34 8.95 -6.67
C PHE A 130 7.45 7.78 -7.08
N VAL A 131 6.41 8.09 -7.84
CA VAL A 131 5.55 7.10 -8.48
C VAL A 131 5.48 7.39 -9.98
N TRP A 132 5.93 6.42 -10.78
CA TRP A 132 5.98 6.53 -12.24
C TRP A 132 5.10 5.48 -12.94
N SER A 133 4.38 4.68 -12.17
CA SER A 133 3.50 3.63 -12.67
C SER A 133 2.04 3.99 -12.52
N ARG A 134 1.20 3.40 -13.37
CA ARG A 134 -0.25 3.52 -13.27
C ARG A 134 -0.77 2.70 -12.10
N ILE A 135 -1.99 3.03 -11.69
CA ILE A 135 -2.75 2.23 -10.73
C ILE A 135 -3.28 0.99 -11.44
N VAL A 136 -3.06 -0.15 -10.82
CA VAL A 136 -3.61 -1.43 -11.20
C VAL A 136 -4.54 -1.92 -10.09
N ASN A 137 -5.81 -2.13 -10.42
CA ASN A 137 -6.81 -2.70 -9.52
C ASN A 137 -6.85 -4.21 -9.74
N ILE A 138 -6.67 -4.98 -8.68
CA ILE A 138 -6.63 -6.43 -8.77
C ILE A 138 -7.84 -7.01 -8.07
N SER A 139 -8.59 -7.83 -8.82
CA SER A 139 -9.74 -8.58 -8.32
C SER A 139 -9.39 -10.05 -8.17
N GLY A 140 -10.01 -10.72 -7.19
CA GLY A 140 -9.80 -12.15 -6.94
C GLY A 140 -10.86 -12.73 -6.01
N GLU A 141 -10.72 -14.03 -5.74
CA GLU A 141 -11.60 -14.81 -4.90
C GLU A 141 -11.10 -14.87 -3.44
N PRO A 142 -11.92 -15.32 -2.47
CA PRO A 142 -11.46 -15.63 -1.12
C PRO A 142 -10.24 -16.58 -1.18
N GLY A 143 -9.29 -16.43 -0.27
CA GLY A 143 -8.02 -17.16 -0.32
C GLY A 143 -6.95 -16.51 -1.22
N THR A 144 -7.24 -15.34 -1.81
CA THR A 144 -6.22 -14.56 -2.52
C THR A 144 -5.33 -13.83 -1.51
N ALA A 145 -4.02 -13.96 -1.69
CA ALA A 145 -3.01 -13.33 -0.88
C ALA A 145 -2.05 -12.49 -1.74
N PHE A 146 -1.64 -11.34 -1.22
CA PHE A 146 -0.67 -10.45 -1.85
C PHE A 146 0.58 -10.37 -0.97
N ILE A 147 1.74 -10.57 -1.57
CA ILE A 147 3.04 -10.29 -0.94
C ILE A 147 3.60 -9.06 -1.65
N PHE A 148 3.92 -8.01 -0.92
CA PHE A 148 4.49 -6.81 -1.51
C PHE A 148 5.51 -6.12 -0.60
N ASP A 149 6.44 -5.41 -1.22
CA ASP A 149 7.40 -4.54 -0.53
C ASP A 149 6.64 -3.44 0.23
N CYS A 150 6.98 -3.20 1.48
CA CYS A 150 6.33 -2.17 2.30
C CYS A 150 6.44 -0.76 1.71
N ASP A 151 7.43 -0.52 0.88
CA ASP A 151 7.60 0.75 0.15
C ASP A 151 6.83 0.80 -1.18
N LEU A 152 6.10 -0.25 -1.57
CA LEU A 152 5.18 -0.24 -2.70
C LEU A 152 3.97 0.65 -2.39
N LEU A 153 3.63 1.57 -3.30
CA LEU A 153 2.41 2.37 -3.19
C LEU A 153 1.18 1.53 -3.49
N HIS A 154 0.27 1.46 -2.55
CA HIS A 154 -0.93 0.64 -2.65
C HIS A 154 -2.12 1.23 -1.89
N ALA A 155 -3.29 0.70 -2.15
CA ALA A 155 -4.52 1.02 -1.42
C ALA A 155 -5.49 -0.17 -1.51
N GLY A 156 -6.27 -0.42 -0.47
CA GLY A 156 -7.41 -1.32 -0.61
C GLY A 156 -8.37 -0.80 -1.67
N CYS A 157 -8.89 -1.67 -2.52
CA CYS A 157 -9.88 -1.28 -3.51
C CYS A 157 -11.16 -0.74 -2.89
N THR A 158 -11.89 0.01 -3.68
CA THR A 158 -13.24 0.47 -3.33
C THR A 158 -14.15 -0.75 -3.25
N ASN A 159 -14.45 -1.18 -2.05
CA ASN A 159 -15.41 -2.27 -1.86
C ASN A 159 -16.83 -1.67 -1.77
N GLN A 160 -17.72 -2.13 -2.63
CA GLN A 160 -19.13 -1.68 -2.65
C GLN A 160 -19.92 -2.22 -1.45
N CYS A 161 -19.50 -1.86 -0.23
CA CYS A 161 -20.15 -2.27 1.03
C CYS A 161 -20.31 -3.78 1.22
N ARG A 162 -19.48 -4.60 0.56
CA ARG A 162 -19.35 -6.00 0.89
C ARG A 162 -18.50 -6.11 2.16
N LYS A 163 -18.75 -7.12 2.95
CA LYS A 163 -17.94 -7.43 4.14
C LYS A 163 -16.49 -7.65 3.73
N ARG A 164 -15.66 -6.63 3.83
CA ARG A 164 -14.22 -6.76 3.64
C ARG A 164 -13.64 -7.37 4.90
N ASP A 165 -13.04 -8.52 4.77
CA ASP A 165 -12.32 -9.19 5.84
C ASP A 165 -10.91 -9.49 5.34
N VAL A 166 -9.94 -8.81 5.91
CA VAL A 166 -8.54 -8.82 5.48
C VAL A 166 -7.66 -8.95 6.69
N ILE A 167 -6.65 -9.78 6.59
CA ILE A 167 -5.62 -9.93 7.60
C ILE A 167 -4.25 -9.70 6.99
N GLN A 168 -3.41 -8.92 7.67
CA GLN A 168 -2.06 -8.58 7.23
C GLN A 168 -1.04 -9.10 8.22
N TYR A 169 0.09 -9.52 7.68
CA TYR A 169 1.29 -9.94 8.38
C TYR A 169 2.49 -9.16 7.87
N LYS A 170 3.51 -9.05 8.70
CA LYS A 170 4.81 -8.50 8.28
C LYS A 170 5.85 -9.60 8.23
N ILE A 171 6.75 -9.46 7.25
CA ILE A 171 7.81 -10.42 6.98
C ILE A 171 9.11 -9.64 6.85
N CYS A 172 10.09 -9.98 7.67
CA CYS A 172 11.37 -9.28 7.74
C CYS A 172 12.54 -10.26 7.63
N HIS A 173 13.67 -9.79 7.13
CA HIS A 173 14.89 -10.55 7.19
C HIS A 173 15.38 -10.65 8.64
N ILE A 174 15.92 -11.80 9.02
CA ILE A 174 16.35 -12.08 10.41
C ILE A 174 17.37 -11.06 10.91
N ASP A 175 18.25 -10.55 10.03
CA ASP A 175 19.28 -9.57 10.37
C ASP A 175 18.73 -8.15 10.63
N ASP A 176 17.45 -7.93 10.40
CA ASP A 176 16.83 -6.60 10.54
C ASP A 176 15.70 -6.57 11.59
N LEU A 177 15.46 -7.68 12.31
CA LEU A 177 14.39 -7.77 13.31
C LEU A 177 14.55 -6.75 14.45
N ASP A 178 15.78 -6.48 14.84
CA ASP A 178 16.11 -5.50 15.88
C ASP A 178 15.81 -4.04 15.50
N LYS A 179 15.69 -3.76 14.20
CA LYS A 179 15.40 -2.41 13.67
C LYS A 179 13.89 -2.08 13.65
N ILE A 180 13.04 -3.08 13.81
CA ILE A 180 11.58 -2.91 13.77
C ILE A 180 10.87 -3.49 15.01
N PRO A 181 11.38 -3.23 16.25
CA PRO A 181 10.84 -3.82 17.47
C PRO A 181 9.40 -3.40 17.79
N HIS A 182 8.92 -2.33 17.18
CA HIS A 182 7.54 -1.83 17.32
C HIS A 182 6.53 -2.64 16.51
N LEU A 183 6.96 -3.53 15.61
CA LEU A 183 6.08 -4.42 14.87
C LEU A 183 5.79 -5.67 15.70
N HIS A 184 4.89 -5.55 16.66
CA HIS A 184 4.42 -6.66 17.50
C HIS A 184 2.94 -6.53 17.85
N GLY A 185 2.33 -7.65 18.18
CA GLY A 185 0.96 -7.73 18.65
C GLY A 185 -0.10 -7.61 17.56
N VAL A 186 -1.37 -7.60 17.99
CA VAL A 186 -2.53 -7.60 17.10
C VAL A 186 -3.19 -6.23 17.10
N ARG A 187 -3.37 -5.66 15.91
CA ARG A 187 -4.13 -4.43 15.68
C ARG A 187 -5.38 -4.73 14.89
N THR A 188 -6.45 -4.00 15.15
CA THR A 188 -7.72 -4.16 14.44
C THR A 188 -8.27 -2.81 14.01
N GLN A 189 -8.58 -2.68 12.73
CA GLN A 189 -9.36 -1.58 12.19
C GLN A 189 -10.72 -2.12 11.75
N LYS A 190 -11.77 -1.64 12.41
CA LYS A 190 -13.14 -2.04 12.11
C LYS A 190 -14.01 -0.79 11.95
N THR A 191 -14.92 -0.82 11.00
CA THR A 191 -15.95 0.19 10.86
C THR A 191 -17.32 -0.47 10.80
N ASP A 192 -18.29 0.12 11.47
CA ASP A 192 -19.68 -0.37 11.44
C ASP A 192 -20.47 0.24 10.28
N VAL A 193 -19.92 1.28 9.64
CA VAL A 193 -20.55 1.98 8.52
C VAL A 193 -19.74 1.77 7.26
N CYS A 194 -20.18 0.85 6.43
CA CYS A 194 -19.64 0.67 5.09
C CYS A 194 -20.27 1.67 4.13
N LYS A 195 -19.79 2.91 4.11
CA LYS A 195 -20.31 3.94 3.20
C LYS A 195 -19.18 4.60 2.42
N ILE A 196 -19.22 4.44 1.10
CA ILE A 196 -18.33 5.14 0.19
C ILE A 196 -18.86 6.56 -0.01
N THR A 197 -18.13 7.54 0.48
CA THR A 197 -18.50 8.95 0.32
C THR A 197 -17.76 9.57 -0.87
N THR A 198 -18.37 10.59 -1.50
CA THR A 198 -17.70 11.39 -2.54
C THR A 198 -16.40 12.00 -2.02
N LYS A 199 -16.41 12.49 -0.76
CA LYS A 199 -15.21 12.98 -0.09
C LYS A 199 -14.12 11.90 -0.04
N GLY A 200 -14.46 10.67 0.34
CA GLY A 200 -13.52 9.54 0.38
C GLY A 200 -12.90 9.25 -0.98
N LYS A 201 -13.71 9.25 -2.06
CA LYS A 201 -13.22 9.06 -3.43
C LYS A 201 -12.25 10.17 -3.85
N ILE A 202 -12.56 11.43 -3.53
CA ILE A 202 -11.67 12.57 -3.81
C ILE A 202 -10.36 12.42 -3.04
N LEU A 203 -10.42 12.11 -1.74
CA LEU A 203 -9.24 11.92 -0.91
C LEU A 203 -8.36 10.78 -1.40
N ARG A 204 -8.95 9.67 -1.89
CA ARG A 204 -8.21 8.58 -2.50
C ARG A 204 -7.43 9.06 -3.74
N LYS A 205 -8.07 9.81 -4.64
CA LYS A 205 -7.39 10.36 -5.82
C LYS A 205 -6.31 11.37 -5.45
N LEU A 206 -6.58 12.24 -4.49
CA LEU A 206 -5.59 13.21 -3.99
C LEU A 206 -4.39 12.52 -3.34
N SER A 207 -4.59 11.43 -2.59
CA SER A 207 -3.49 10.67 -1.98
C SER A 207 -2.55 10.09 -3.04
N TYR A 208 -3.06 9.57 -4.14
CA TYR A 208 -2.24 9.11 -5.26
C TYR A 208 -1.47 10.26 -5.92
N LEU A 209 -2.15 11.38 -6.21
CA LEU A 209 -1.53 12.58 -6.79
C LEU A 209 -0.40 13.13 -5.93
N TYR A 210 -0.60 13.10 -4.63
CA TYR A 210 0.38 13.56 -3.68
C TYR A 210 1.65 12.70 -3.73
N GLU A 211 1.51 11.40 -3.91
CA GLU A 211 2.62 10.45 -4.04
C GLU A 211 3.34 10.54 -5.39
N PHE A 212 2.71 11.13 -6.41
CA PHE A 212 3.30 11.40 -7.71
C PHE A 212 4.35 12.54 -7.61
N PRO A 213 5.05 12.97 -8.67
CA PRO A 213 6.29 13.79 -8.60
C PRO A 213 6.36 14.90 -7.54
N ILE A 214 5.23 15.35 -7.02
CA ILE A 214 5.14 16.33 -5.93
C ILE A 214 5.73 15.78 -4.62
N ASN A 215 5.72 14.49 -4.44
CA ASN A 215 6.19 13.82 -3.23
C ASN A 215 7.65 14.16 -2.90
N TYR A 216 8.50 14.37 -3.89
CA TYR A 216 9.88 14.77 -3.67
C TYR A 216 10.01 16.08 -2.89
N LEU A 217 9.21 17.08 -3.21
CA LEU A 217 9.23 18.38 -2.54
C LEU A 217 8.72 18.29 -1.10
N LEU A 218 7.77 17.39 -0.86
CA LEU A 218 7.11 17.23 0.44
C LEU A 218 7.72 16.09 1.27
N TYR A 219 8.55 15.25 0.64
CA TYR A 219 9.18 14.10 1.29
C TYR A 219 9.90 14.43 2.61
N PRO A 220 10.72 15.49 2.72
CA PRO A 220 11.32 15.87 4.00
C PRO A 220 10.31 16.19 5.10
N LEU A 221 9.11 16.67 4.71
CA LEU A 221 8.01 16.98 5.63
C LEU A 221 7.24 15.72 6.04
N MET A 222 7.24 14.68 5.18
CA MET A 222 6.53 13.43 5.41
C MET A 222 7.28 12.48 6.34
N ILE A 223 8.61 12.45 6.25
CA ILE A 223 9.46 11.56 7.07
C ILE A 223 9.53 12.03 8.53
N LYS A 224 9.54 13.34 8.76
CA LYS A 224 9.60 13.90 10.11
C LYS A 224 8.21 13.96 10.73
N ARG A 225 7.75 12.85 11.27
CA ARG A 225 6.53 12.79 12.11
C ARG A 225 6.81 13.12 13.58
N GLU A 226 7.86 13.81 13.85
CA GLU A 226 8.26 14.15 15.20
C GLU A 226 7.50 15.41 15.63
N ASN A 227 6.54 15.26 16.49
CA ASN A 227 5.86 16.30 17.22
C ASN A 227 4.64 16.95 16.53
N THR A 228 3.45 16.54 16.98
CA THR A 228 2.15 17.15 16.57
C THR A 228 2.06 18.65 16.86
N ASP A 229 2.91 19.19 17.72
CA ASP A 229 2.91 20.61 18.11
C ASP A 229 3.76 21.49 17.19
N SER A 230 4.57 20.90 16.31
CA SER A 230 5.34 21.67 15.35
C SER A 230 4.45 22.23 14.24
N ILE A 231 4.85 23.35 13.63
CA ILE A 231 4.17 23.92 12.44
C ILE A 231 4.06 22.87 11.34
N ILE A 232 5.10 22.06 11.15
CA ILE A 232 5.15 20.98 10.19
C ILE A 232 4.14 19.87 10.56
N GLY A 233 4.05 19.49 11.83
CA GLY A 233 3.05 18.53 12.32
C GLY A 233 1.62 19.02 12.10
N LYS A 234 1.37 20.30 12.33
CA LYS A 234 0.07 20.95 12.04
C LYS A 234 -0.25 20.94 10.54
N ILE A 235 0.71 21.26 9.67
CA ILE A 235 0.52 21.17 8.22
C ILE A 235 0.25 19.71 7.81
N GLN A 236 0.98 18.76 8.35
CA GLN A 236 0.77 17.33 8.08
C GLN A 236 -0.61 16.85 8.51
N SER A 237 -1.19 17.40 9.59
CA SER A 237 -2.55 17.03 10.03
C SER A 237 -3.65 17.47 9.06
N TYR A 238 -3.41 18.51 8.26
CA TYR A 238 -4.33 18.96 7.20
C TYR A 238 -4.16 18.21 5.89
N ILE A 239 -3.03 17.51 5.69
CA ILE A 239 -2.77 16.74 4.49
C ILE A 239 -3.41 15.35 4.68
N PRO A 240 -4.32 14.90 3.79
CA PRO A 240 -5.09 13.66 3.99
C PRO A 240 -4.25 12.37 3.96
N ILE A 241 -2.95 12.47 4.03
CA ILE A 241 -1.95 11.39 3.97
C ILE A 241 -1.50 10.93 5.36
N THR A 242 -1.94 11.60 6.41
CA THR A 242 -1.63 11.20 7.79
C THR A 242 -2.43 9.96 8.17
N TYR A 243 -1.98 8.80 7.68
CA TYR A 243 -2.60 7.50 7.90
C TYR A 243 -2.49 6.96 9.32
N TYR A 244 -1.67 7.56 10.14
CA TYR A 244 -1.18 6.97 11.37
C TYR A 244 -1.41 7.84 12.61
N ASN A 245 -2.45 8.67 12.58
CA ASN A 245 -2.82 9.47 13.77
C ASN A 245 -3.45 8.64 14.90
N ASN A 246 -3.40 7.31 14.86
CA ASN A 246 -3.90 6.44 15.90
C ASN A 246 -2.85 5.36 16.25
N VAL A 247 -1.68 5.78 16.66
CA VAL A 247 -0.74 4.94 17.39
C VAL A 247 -0.56 5.54 18.77
#